data_eb8b953a9b772e6ee7557d4532d49612
#
_entry.id   eb8b953a9b772e6ee7557d4532d49612
#
_cell.length_a   1.000
_cell.length_b   1.000
_cell.length_c   1.000
_cell.angle_alpha   90.00
_cell.angle_beta   90.00
_cell.angle_gamma   90.00
#
_symmetry.space_group_name_H-M   'P 1'
#
loop_
_entity.id
_entity.type
_entity.pdbx_description
1 polymer ?
#
loop_
_entity_poly.entity_id
_entity_poly.type
_entity_poly.pdbx_seq_one_letter_code
_entity_poly.pdbx_strand_id
1 'polypeptide(L)'
;KKGQATVGFIPAHPELLKTPNWKDRGTKLVSYLAEVNINGNADVKYHDKTKVFLKPQVPAFAKENPFPQGSKDRLTQLGREGFIADLKADSKIHYTDTTFRDGHQSLLATRMRTFDMLQVAESFAQQHGSDVFSMEVWGGATFDVAMRFLKEDPWKRLAQLRKAMPNVLLQMLLRGSNAVGYTAYPDN
;
A
#
# COMPACT_ATOMS: atom_id res chain seq x y z
N LYS A 1 -25.60 31.84 9.79
CA LYS A 1 -26.24 31.84 11.11
C LYS A 1 -25.18 31.46 12.14
N LYS A 2 -24.50 32.42 12.71
CA LYS A 2 -23.38 32.17 13.62
C LYS A 2 -23.90 31.61 14.96
N GLY A 3 -23.36 30.49 15.40
CA GLY A 3 -23.43 30.02 16.78
C GLY A 3 -24.64 29.17 17.18
N GLN A 4 -25.64 28.95 16.33
CA GLN A 4 -26.83 28.15 16.66
C GLN A 4 -26.86 26.76 16.02
N ALA A 5 -25.96 26.49 15.09
CA ALA A 5 -25.97 25.26 14.32
C ALA A 5 -25.71 23.99 15.17
N THR A 6 -24.94 24.13 16.22
CA THR A 6 -24.57 22.97 17.06
C THR A 6 -25.54 22.70 18.21
N VAL A 7 -26.26 23.70 18.69
CA VAL A 7 -27.14 23.55 19.87
C VAL A 7 -28.61 23.32 19.46
N GLY A 8 -29.07 23.97 18.41
CA GLY A 8 -30.45 23.87 17.93
C GLY A 8 -30.67 22.91 16.76
N PHE A 9 -29.59 22.52 16.07
CA PHE A 9 -29.66 21.70 14.86
C PHE A 9 -30.15 20.27 15.15
N ILE A 10 -29.60 19.62 16.15
CA ILE A 10 -29.97 18.25 16.50
C ILE A 10 -31.44 18.14 16.96
N PRO A 11 -31.93 19.01 17.87
CA PRO A 11 -33.36 19.01 18.21
C PRO A 11 -34.29 19.33 17.03
N ALA A 12 -33.85 20.16 16.08
CA ALA A 12 -34.62 20.46 14.87
C ALA A 12 -34.64 19.32 13.84
N HIS A 13 -33.73 18.38 13.95
CA HIS A 13 -33.53 17.24 13.02
C HIS A 13 -33.44 15.91 13.77
N PRO A 14 -34.49 15.49 14.51
CA PRO A 14 -34.44 14.25 15.31
C PRO A 14 -34.24 13.00 14.46
N GLU A 15 -34.54 13.08 13.16
CA GLU A 15 -34.27 11.99 12.21
C GLU A 15 -32.80 11.65 12.09
N LEU A 16 -31.87 12.57 12.36
CA LEU A 16 -30.42 12.32 12.33
C LEU A 16 -29.96 11.38 13.45
N LEU A 17 -30.72 11.34 14.54
CA LEU A 17 -30.43 10.45 15.67
C LEU A 17 -31.18 9.11 15.58
N LYS A 18 -32.02 8.94 14.56
CA LYS A 18 -32.66 7.64 14.34
C LYS A 18 -31.59 6.64 13.91
N THR A 19 -31.34 5.68 14.76
CA THR A 19 -30.50 4.53 14.40
C THR A 19 -31.16 3.81 13.23
N PRO A 20 -30.50 3.71 12.07
CA PRO A 20 -31.03 2.89 10.99
C PRO A 20 -31.25 1.46 11.47
N ASN A 21 -32.28 0.76 10.98
CA ASN A 21 -32.48 -0.68 11.20
C ASN A 21 -31.34 -1.45 10.50
N TRP A 22 -30.18 -1.45 11.14
CA TRP A 22 -29.02 -2.18 10.64
C TRP A 22 -29.15 -3.63 11.07
N LYS A 23 -29.01 -4.55 10.15
CA LYS A 23 -28.70 -5.92 10.53
C LYS A 23 -27.39 -5.87 11.31
N ASP A 24 -27.44 -6.31 12.56
CA ASP A 24 -26.24 -6.46 13.36
C ASP A 24 -25.28 -7.44 12.66
N ARG A 25 -24.20 -6.88 12.13
CA ARG A 25 -23.16 -7.64 11.40
C ARG A 25 -21.90 -7.81 12.22
N GLY A 26 -21.80 -7.15 13.36
CA GLY A 26 -20.52 -7.03 14.06
C GLY A 26 -20.56 -7.26 15.55
N THR A 27 -21.70 -7.22 16.23
CA THR A 27 -21.73 -7.27 17.69
C THR A 27 -21.07 -8.53 18.25
N LYS A 28 -21.32 -9.69 17.68
CA LYS A 28 -20.70 -10.94 18.10
C LYS A 28 -19.18 -10.91 17.94
N LEU A 29 -18.71 -10.40 16.78
CA LEU A 29 -17.28 -10.28 16.51
C LEU A 29 -16.61 -9.24 17.43
N VAL A 30 -17.24 -8.09 17.61
CA VAL A 30 -16.74 -7.04 18.51
C VAL A 30 -16.72 -7.50 19.95
N SER A 31 -17.75 -8.18 20.41
CA SER A 31 -17.79 -8.77 21.76
C SER A 31 -16.70 -9.82 21.96
N TYR A 32 -16.51 -10.70 20.98
CA TYR A 32 -15.44 -11.70 21.01
C TYR A 32 -14.05 -11.05 21.08
N LEU A 33 -13.81 -10.04 20.21
CA LEU A 33 -12.55 -9.33 20.20
C LEU A 33 -12.29 -8.58 21.51
N ALA A 34 -13.31 -7.96 22.09
CA ALA A 34 -13.21 -7.29 23.38
C ALA A 34 -12.91 -8.29 24.50
N GLU A 35 -13.60 -9.43 24.51
CA GLU A 35 -13.38 -10.49 25.50
C GLU A 35 -11.96 -11.06 25.40
N VAL A 36 -11.50 -11.39 24.18
CA VAL A 36 -10.15 -11.89 23.95
C VAL A 36 -9.09 -10.86 24.36
N ASN A 37 -9.34 -9.58 24.09
CA ASN A 37 -8.40 -8.51 24.43
C ASN A 37 -8.29 -8.26 25.93
N ILE A 38 -9.40 -8.39 26.67
CA ILE A 38 -9.44 -8.16 28.12
C ILE A 38 -9.05 -9.41 28.92
N ASN A 39 -9.62 -10.55 28.54
CA ASN A 39 -9.52 -11.80 29.31
C ASN A 39 -8.48 -12.77 28.74
N GLY A 40 -7.93 -12.47 27.54
CA GLY A 40 -7.08 -13.37 26.80
C GLY A 40 -7.88 -14.47 26.10
N ASN A 41 -7.24 -15.18 25.18
CA ASN A 41 -7.84 -16.31 24.49
C ASN A 41 -7.54 -17.60 25.29
N ALA A 42 -8.58 -18.35 25.62
CA ALA A 42 -8.46 -19.60 26.36
C ALA A 42 -7.55 -20.62 25.64
N ASP A 43 -7.60 -20.64 24.31
CA ASP A 43 -6.83 -21.58 23.47
C ASP A 43 -5.32 -21.31 23.50
N VAL A 44 -4.91 -20.08 23.84
CA VAL A 44 -3.49 -19.69 23.94
C VAL A 44 -3.02 -19.49 25.38
N LYS A 45 -3.87 -19.76 26.38
CA LYS A 45 -3.56 -19.56 27.80
C LYS A 45 -2.31 -20.32 28.26
N TYR A 46 -2.06 -21.47 27.66
CA TYR A 46 -0.93 -22.34 27.97
C TYR A 46 0.13 -22.37 26.86
N HIS A 47 -0.03 -21.50 25.84
CA HIS A 47 0.96 -21.44 24.77
C HIS A 47 2.25 -20.83 25.31
N ASP A 48 3.36 -21.47 24.97
CA ASP A 48 4.68 -20.91 25.28
C ASP A 48 4.77 -19.50 24.67
N LYS A 49 4.94 -18.51 25.56
CA LYS A 49 5.05 -17.11 25.18
C LYS A 49 6.43 -16.75 24.63
N THR A 50 7.27 -17.73 24.40
CA THR A 50 8.56 -17.53 23.75
C THR A 50 8.29 -17.01 22.33
N LYS A 51 8.41 -15.71 22.15
CA LYS A 51 8.32 -15.10 20.82
C LYS A 51 9.50 -15.59 20.00
N VAL A 52 9.24 -16.53 19.12
CA VAL A 52 10.21 -16.91 18.10
C VAL A 52 10.32 -15.75 17.12
N PHE A 53 11.32 -14.93 17.32
CA PHE A 53 11.66 -13.89 16.35
C PHE A 53 12.48 -14.53 15.23
N LEU A 54 11.81 -14.75 14.09
CA LEU A 54 12.51 -15.17 12.88
C LEU A 54 13.25 -13.96 12.32
N LYS A 55 14.57 -14.03 12.32
CA LYS A 55 15.41 -13.00 11.69
C LYS A 55 15.08 -12.96 10.19
N PRO A 56 14.72 -11.80 9.63
CA PRO A 56 14.49 -11.68 8.20
C PRO A 56 15.72 -12.09 7.40
N GLN A 57 15.51 -12.89 6.38
CA GLN A 57 16.56 -13.22 5.42
C GLN A 57 16.56 -12.17 4.32
N VAL A 58 17.66 -11.45 4.20
CA VAL A 58 17.88 -10.51 3.09
C VAL A 58 18.63 -11.27 2.00
N PRO A 59 18.15 -11.25 0.74
CA PRO A 59 18.83 -11.92 -0.35
C PRO A 59 20.26 -11.40 -0.51
N ALA A 60 21.20 -12.33 -0.63
CA ALA A 60 22.57 -11.96 -0.98
C ALA A 60 22.64 -11.59 -2.47
N PHE A 61 23.31 -10.52 -2.81
CA PHE A 61 23.57 -10.12 -4.19
C PHE A 61 24.92 -9.38 -4.28
N ALA A 62 25.52 -9.43 -5.44
CA ALA A 62 26.81 -8.77 -5.68
C ALA A 62 26.54 -7.29 -6.04
N LYS A 63 26.75 -6.40 -5.09
CA LYS A 63 26.47 -4.95 -5.23
C LYS A 63 27.28 -4.27 -6.33
N GLU A 64 28.42 -4.84 -6.66
CA GLU A 64 29.35 -4.38 -7.70
C GLU A 64 28.87 -4.72 -9.12
N ASN A 65 27.94 -5.66 -9.26
CA ASN A 65 27.44 -6.01 -10.58
C ASN A 65 26.53 -4.89 -11.12
N PRO A 66 26.61 -4.57 -12.41
CA PRO A 66 25.71 -3.60 -13.01
C PRO A 66 24.24 -4.10 -12.97
N PHE A 67 23.32 -3.16 -12.89
CA PHE A 67 21.92 -3.49 -13.07
C PHE A 67 21.65 -3.95 -14.50
N PRO A 68 20.83 -5.00 -14.71
CA PRO A 68 20.41 -5.38 -16.05
C PRO A 68 19.54 -4.27 -16.65
N GLN A 69 19.47 -4.24 -17.97
CA GLN A 69 18.59 -3.33 -18.67
C GLN A 69 17.12 -3.64 -18.32
N GLY A 70 16.39 -2.65 -17.82
CA GLY A 70 15.01 -2.80 -17.42
C GLY A 70 14.04 -1.87 -18.18
N SER A 71 12.80 -1.89 -17.75
CA SER A 71 11.71 -1.11 -18.36
C SER A 71 11.95 0.40 -18.35
N LYS A 72 12.61 0.91 -17.30
CA LYS A 72 12.97 2.33 -17.18
C LYS A 72 14.02 2.74 -18.22
N ASP A 73 14.99 1.88 -18.46
CA ASP A 73 16.02 2.14 -19.47
C ASP A 73 15.42 2.13 -20.88
N ARG A 74 14.51 1.18 -21.15
CA ARG A 74 13.78 1.12 -22.41
C ARG A 74 12.95 2.39 -22.66
N LEU A 75 12.23 2.89 -21.63
CA LEU A 75 11.54 4.17 -21.72
C LEU A 75 12.52 5.33 -22.02
N THR A 76 13.68 5.33 -21.40
CA THR A 76 14.69 6.38 -21.60
C THR A 76 15.27 6.35 -23.01
N GLN A 77 15.49 5.16 -23.57
CA GLN A 77 16.04 4.98 -24.92
C GLN A 77 15.03 5.33 -26.03
N LEU A 78 13.79 4.88 -25.89
CA LEU A 78 12.76 5.04 -26.91
C LEU A 78 12.02 6.38 -26.82
N GLY A 79 12.12 7.06 -25.71
CA GLY A 79 11.29 8.20 -25.39
C GLY A 79 9.81 7.78 -25.16
N ARG A 80 8.97 8.73 -24.82
CA ARG A 80 7.57 8.46 -24.46
C ARG A 80 6.78 7.81 -25.60
N GLU A 81 6.84 8.40 -26.78
CA GLU A 81 6.03 7.94 -27.93
C GLU A 81 6.51 6.59 -28.45
N GLY A 82 7.83 6.43 -28.58
CA GLY A 82 8.43 5.17 -28.98
C GLY A 82 8.13 4.04 -28.00
N PHE A 83 8.18 4.32 -26.71
CA PHE A 83 7.85 3.33 -25.68
C PHE A 83 6.36 2.91 -25.70
N ILE A 84 5.45 3.86 -25.96
CA ILE A 84 4.01 3.54 -26.11
C ILE A 84 3.77 2.70 -27.37
N ALA A 85 4.41 3.05 -28.49
CA ALA A 85 4.29 2.28 -29.71
C ALA A 85 4.81 0.85 -29.55
N ASP A 86 5.93 0.72 -28.91
CA ASP A 86 6.57 -0.54 -28.59
C ASP A 86 5.70 -1.43 -27.69
N LEU A 87 5.12 -0.87 -26.62
CA LEU A 87 4.17 -1.59 -25.76
C LEU A 87 2.91 -2.05 -26.49
N LYS A 88 2.40 -1.24 -27.42
CA LYS A 88 1.22 -1.62 -28.23
C LYS A 88 1.52 -2.74 -29.21
N ALA A 89 2.75 -2.85 -29.68
CA ALA A 89 3.20 -3.90 -30.58
C ALA A 89 3.59 -5.18 -29.86
N ASP A 90 3.86 -5.10 -28.56
CA ASP A 90 4.28 -6.26 -27.75
C ASP A 90 3.06 -7.10 -27.36
N SER A 91 3.06 -8.38 -27.70
CA SER A 91 2.02 -9.35 -27.35
C SER A 91 2.29 -10.13 -26.05
N LYS A 92 3.41 -9.85 -25.39
CA LYS A 92 3.81 -10.54 -24.16
C LYS A 92 3.00 -10.05 -22.96
N ILE A 93 2.90 -10.92 -21.97
CA ILE A 93 2.33 -10.54 -20.68
C ILE A 93 3.38 -9.75 -19.90
N HIS A 94 3.00 -8.59 -19.39
CA HIS A 94 3.82 -7.75 -18.54
C HIS A 94 3.37 -7.86 -17.09
N TYR A 95 4.33 -7.98 -16.19
CA TYR A 95 4.08 -8.12 -14.75
C TYR A 95 4.40 -6.82 -14.01
N THR A 96 3.45 -6.37 -13.20
CA THR A 96 3.69 -5.33 -12.20
C THR A 96 3.76 -5.98 -10.83
N ASP A 97 4.84 -5.75 -10.12
CA ASP A 97 4.97 -6.18 -8.72
C ASP A 97 4.36 -5.11 -7.81
N THR A 98 3.46 -5.52 -6.93
CA THR A 98 2.75 -4.61 -6.00
C THR A 98 3.24 -4.73 -4.56
N THR A 99 4.30 -5.49 -4.31
CA THR A 99 4.80 -5.80 -2.95
C THR A 99 5.08 -4.53 -2.14
N PHE A 100 5.63 -3.48 -2.77
CA PHE A 100 6.01 -2.26 -2.07
C PHE A 100 4.86 -1.27 -1.85
N ARG A 101 3.65 -1.56 -2.34
CA ARG A 101 2.47 -0.76 -2.07
C ARG A 101 1.26 -1.63 -1.70
N ASP A 102 0.52 -2.13 -2.68
CA ASP A 102 -0.77 -2.80 -2.43
C ASP A 102 -0.61 -4.17 -1.79
N GLY A 103 0.43 -4.90 -2.17
CA GLY A 103 0.72 -6.22 -1.63
C GLY A 103 0.83 -6.21 -0.11
N HIS A 104 1.64 -5.31 0.48
CA HIS A 104 1.75 -5.23 1.93
C HIS A 104 0.60 -4.46 2.58
N GLN A 105 0.11 -3.40 1.93
CA GLN A 105 -0.83 -2.46 2.54
C GLN A 105 -2.25 -3.00 2.57
N SER A 106 -2.72 -3.58 1.46
CA SER A 106 -4.11 -4.03 1.29
C SER A 106 -4.25 -5.53 1.47
N LEU A 107 -3.37 -6.34 0.88
CA LEU A 107 -3.49 -7.80 0.95
C LEU A 107 -3.03 -8.35 2.29
N LEU A 108 -1.88 -7.89 2.80
CA LEU A 108 -1.33 -8.36 4.07
C LEU A 108 -1.74 -7.48 5.25
N ALA A 109 -2.43 -6.36 5.01
CA ALA A 109 -2.83 -5.39 6.03
C ALA A 109 -1.68 -4.94 6.95
N THR A 110 -0.46 -4.86 6.41
CA THR A 110 0.74 -4.45 7.10
C THR A 110 1.22 -3.07 6.69
N ARG A 111 2.24 -2.56 7.37
CA ARG A 111 2.85 -1.26 7.08
C ARG A 111 4.35 -1.42 7.03
N MET A 112 4.88 -1.77 5.86
CA MET A 112 6.34 -1.87 5.68
C MET A 112 6.98 -0.49 5.77
N ARG A 113 8.04 -0.40 6.57
CA ARG A 113 8.88 0.80 6.65
C ARG A 113 9.75 0.91 5.41
N THR A 114 10.16 2.13 5.09
CA THR A 114 11.11 2.38 4.01
C THR A 114 12.40 1.57 4.21
N PHE A 115 12.87 1.47 5.46
CA PHE A 115 14.02 0.65 5.80
C PHE A 115 13.88 -0.80 5.34
N ASP A 116 12.72 -1.42 5.58
CA ASP A 116 12.47 -2.82 5.22
C ASP A 116 12.43 -3.02 3.70
N MET A 117 11.81 -2.09 2.97
CA MET A 117 11.79 -2.11 1.51
C MET A 117 13.20 -2.00 0.91
N LEU A 118 14.02 -1.12 1.45
CA LEU A 118 15.38 -0.89 0.96
C LEU A 118 16.31 -2.09 1.18
N GLN A 119 15.99 -2.97 2.15
CA GLN A 119 16.77 -4.19 2.33
C GLN A 119 16.71 -5.13 1.11
N VAL A 120 15.62 -5.08 0.35
CA VAL A 120 15.39 -6.00 -0.79
C VAL A 120 15.33 -5.29 -2.14
N ALA A 121 15.11 -3.97 -2.17
CA ALA A 121 14.88 -3.23 -3.40
C ALA A 121 16.04 -3.31 -4.41
N GLU A 122 17.25 -3.17 -3.93
CA GLU A 122 18.46 -3.19 -4.79
C GLU A 122 18.69 -4.60 -5.34
N SER A 123 18.60 -5.62 -4.50
CA SER A 123 18.66 -7.02 -4.90
C SER A 123 17.60 -7.38 -5.93
N PHE A 124 16.37 -6.93 -5.70
CA PHE A 124 15.27 -7.13 -6.63
C PHE A 124 15.56 -6.49 -8.00
N ALA A 125 15.98 -5.24 -8.02
CA ALA A 125 16.28 -4.53 -9.26
C ALA A 125 17.45 -5.16 -10.04
N GLN A 126 18.43 -5.73 -9.34
CA GLN A 126 19.57 -6.40 -9.96
C GLN A 126 19.18 -7.78 -10.51
N GLN A 127 18.39 -8.55 -9.79
CA GLN A 127 18.08 -9.94 -10.15
C GLN A 127 16.85 -10.06 -11.06
N HIS A 128 15.86 -9.17 -10.91
CA HIS A 128 14.55 -9.25 -11.56
C HIS A 128 14.14 -7.98 -12.30
N GLY A 129 15.02 -6.97 -12.35
CA GLY A 129 14.69 -5.70 -13.00
C GLY A 129 14.43 -5.80 -14.50
N SER A 130 14.92 -6.85 -15.17
CA SER A 130 14.62 -7.16 -16.58
C SER A 130 13.29 -7.90 -16.77
N ASP A 131 12.79 -8.57 -15.74
CA ASP A 131 11.65 -9.48 -15.83
C ASP A 131 10.32 -8.80 -15.54
N VAL A 132 10.38 -7.68 -14.80
CA VAL A 132 9.19 -6.94 -14.40
C VAL A 132 9.00 -5.69 -15.23
N PHE A 133 7.75 -5.39 -15.52
CA PHE A 133 7.38 -4.13 -16.19
C PHE A 133 7.50 -2.94 -15.24
N SER A 134 6.98 -3.08 -14.02
CA SER A 134 7.01 -2.01 -13.02
C SER A 134 6.92 -2.54 -11.59
N MET A 135 7.39 -1.75 -10.66
CA MET A 135 7.16 -1.90 -9.22
C MET A 135 6.19 -0.83 -8.76
N GLU A 136 5.07 -1.23 -8.17
CA GLU A 136 4.13 -0.29 -7.58
C GLU A 136 4.64 0.18 -6.21
N VAL A 137 4.86 1.48 -6.08
CA VAL A 137 5.48 2.08 -4.89
C VAL A 137 4.66 3.22 -4.28
N TRP A 138 3.60 3.67 -4.97
CA TRP A 138 2.88 4.87 -4.61
C TRP A 138 1.38 4.78 -4.85
N GLY A 139 0.65 5.56 -4.05
CA GLY A 139 -0.78 5.81 -4.13
C GLY A 139 -1.18 6.76 -3.01
N GLY A 140 -2.40 7.28 -3.01
CA GLY A 140 -2.88 8.19 -1.96
C GLY A 140 -2.75 7.60 -0.55
N ALA A 141 -3.09 6.33 -0.38
CA ALA A 141 -2.97 5.65 0.90
C ALA A 141 -1.50 5.41 1.33
N THR A 142 -0.56 5.30 0.41
CA THR A 142 0.87 5.22 0.74
C THR A 142 1.36 6.49 1.40
N PHE A 143 0.92 7.64 0.89
CA PHE A 143 1.23 8.94 1.46
C PHE A 143 0.73 9.03 2.91
N ASP A 144 -0.55 8.68 3.12
CA ASP A 144 -1.17 8.68 4.45
C ASP A 144 -0.49 7.72 5.43
N VAL A 145 -0.20 6.49 4.99
CA VAL A 145 0.48 5.48 5.82
C VAL A 145 1.87 5.94 6.23
N ALA A 146 2.66 6.50 5.32
CA ALA A 146 3.99 6.98 5.63
C ALA A 146 3.96 8.08 6.70
N MET A 147 3.12 9.09 6.53
CA MET A 147 3.04 10.22 7.45
C MET A 147 2.36 9.88 8.77
N ARG A 148 1.17 9.27 8.71
CA ARG A 148 0.31 9.05 9.89
C ARG A 148 0.82 7.93 10.79
N PHE A 149 1.19 6.81 10.22
CA PHE A 149 1.51 5.61 10.99
C PHE A 149 3.01 5.38 11.15
N LEU A 150 3.78 5.57 10.10
CA LEU A 150 5.21 5.27 10.12
C LEU A 150 6.08 6.46 10.53
N LYS A 151 5.54 7.68 10.51
CA LYS A 151 6.28 8.91 10.77
C LYS A 151 7.46 9.10 9.80
N GLU A 152 7.27 8.68 8.57
CA GLU A 152 8.25 8.77 7.49
C GLU A 152 7.82 9.83 6.48
N ASP A 153 8.80 10.46 5.84
CA ASP A 153 8.59 11.36 4.71
C ASP A 153 8.33 10.51 3.44
N PRO A 154 7.12 10.60 2.85
CA PRO A 154 6.77 9.80 1.67
C PRO A 154 7.61 10.16 0.44
N TRP A 155 7.98 11.42 0.26
CA TRP A 155 8.80 11.86 -0.86
C TRP A 155 10.23 11.33 -0.76
N LYS A 156 10.78 11.34 0.45
CA LYS A 156 12.10 10.76 0.72
C LYS A 156 12.08 9.25 0.46
N ARG A 157 11.02 8.56 0.86
CA ARG A 157 10.81 7.13 0.54
C ARG A 157 10.87 6.92 -0.98
N LEU A 158 10.10 7.68 -1.75
CA LEU A 158 10.06 7.54 -3.21
C LEU A 158 11.44 7.77 -3.84
N ALA A 159 12.15 8.81 -3.40
CA ALA A 159 13.51 9.10 -3.88
C ALA A 159 14.49 7.96 -3.57
N GLN A 160 14.41 7.39 -2.37
CA GLN A 160 15.27 6.27 -1.96
C GLN A 160 14.96 4.99 -2.77
N LEU A 161 13.68 4.67 -2.99
CA LEU A 161 13.28 3.55 -3.83
C LEU A 161 13.72 3.73 -5.28
N ARG A 162 13.59 4.96 -5.83
CA ARG A 162 14.12 5.27 -7.16
C ARG A 162 15.62 5.06 -7.26
N LYS A 163 16.37 5.43 -6.23
CA LYS A 163 17.81 5.21 -6.18
C LYS A 163 18.17 3.73 -6.13
N ALA A 164 17.43 2.94 -5.35
CA ALA A 164 17.66 1.50 -5.19
C ALA A 164 17.25 0.68 -6.42
N MET A 165 16.29 1.16 -7.21
CA MET A 165 15.78 0.48 -8.42
C MET A 165 15.88 1.39 -9.64
N PRO A 166 17.09 1.69 -10.15
CA PRO A 166 17.28 2.69 -11.20
C PRO A 166 16.73 2.26 -12.56
N ASN A 167 16.69 0.96 -12.83
CA ASN A 167 16.34 0.32 -14.10
C ASN A 167 14.85 -0.06 -14.22
N VAL A 168 14.09 -0.05 -13.12
CA VAL A 168 12.66 -0.46 -13.09
C VAL A 168 11.74 0.75 -13.14
N LEU A 169 10.64 0.68 -13.88
CA LEU A 169 9.57 1.69 -13.82
C LEU A 169 8.90 1.64 -12.44
N LEU A 170 8.75 2.80 -11.81
CA LEU A 170 7.96 2.92 -10.58
C LEU A 170 6.54 3.33 -10.95
N GLN A 171 5.58 2.59 -10.42
CA GLN A 171 4.16 2.76 -10.72
C GLN A 171 3.44 3.41 -9.54
N MET A 172 2.49 4.27 -9.88
CA MET A 172 1.56 4.86 -8.93
C MET A 172 0.14 4.40 -9.26
N LEU A 173 -0.63 4.00 -8.24
CA LEU A 173 -2.07 3.84 -8.38
C LEU A 173 -2.75 5.21 -8.41
N LEU A 174 -3.44 5.50 -9.49
CA LEU A 174 -4.36 6.63 -9.62
C LEU A 174 -5.80 6.10 -9.61
N ARG A 175 -6.62 6.64 -8.72
CA ARG A 175 -8.05 6.34 -8.68
C ARG A 175 -8.82 7.19 -9.68
N GLY A 176 -9.98 6.67 -10.12
CA GLY A 176 -10.94 7.40 -10.95
C GLY A 176 -12.07 8.03 -10.11
N SER A 177 -13.30 7.83 -10.52
CA SER A 177 -14.51 8.38 -9.88
C SER A 177 -14.73 7.94 -8.43
N ASN A 178 -14.03 6.93 -7.95
CA ASN A 178 -14.04 6.47 -6.56
C ASN A 178 -12.81 6.96 -5.75
N ALA A 179 -12.27 8.13 -6.08
CA ALA A 179 -11.01 8.63 -5.53
C ALA A 179 -10.98 8.74 -3.99
N VAL A 180 -12.12 9.06 -3.36
CA VAL A 180 -12.21 9.30 -1.91
C VAL A 180 -12.92 8.15 -1.17
N GLY A 181 -13.67 7.29 -1.86
CA GLY A 181 -14.46 6.23 -1.24
C GLY A 181 -14.48 4.95 -2.07
N TYR A 182 -15.38 4.03 -1.68
CA TYR A 182 -15.57 2.76 -2.37
C TYR A 182 -16.72 2.81 -3.38
N THR A 183 -17.45 3.91 -3.43
CA THR A 183 -18.50 4.16 -4.41
C THR A 183 -18.06 5.22 -5.40
N ALA A 184 -18.49 5.11 -6.65
CA ALA A 184 -18.26 6.14 -7.64
C ALA A 184 -19.03 7.43 -7.26
N TYR A 185 -18.40 8.57 -7.46
CA TYR A 185 -19.08 9.86 -7.34
C TYR A 185 -19.78 10.19 -8.65
N PRO A 186 -20.94 10.86 -8.61
CA PRO A 186 -21.58 11.36 -9.82
C PRO A 186 -20.72 12.41 -10.52
N ASP A 187 -20.94 12.59 -11.80
CA ASP A 187 -20.16 13.49 -12.65
C ASP A 187 -20.58 14.99 -12.53
N ASN A 188 -21.46 15.31 -11.61
CA ASN A 188 -22.01 16.65 -11.38
C ASN A 188 -21.59 17.26 -10.03
#